data_1fd8d841b1f9f90c897009bbc5b4b4e5
#
_entry.id   1fd8d841b1f9f90c897009bbc5b4b4e5
#
_cell.length_a   1.000
_cell.length_b   1.000
_cell.length_c   1.000
_cell.angle_alpha   90.00
_cell.angle_beta   90.00
_cell.angle_gamma   90.00
#
_symmetry.space_group_name_H-M   'P 1'
#
loop_
_entity.id
_entity.type
_entity.pdbx_description
1 polymer ?
#
loop_
_entity_poly.entity_id
_entity_poly.type
_entity_poly.pdbx_seq_one_letter_code
_entity_poly.pdbx_strand_id
1 'polypeptide(L)' 'MNFFKKNLGVSCMEYLIHYRLRKATELLQHSTLSILEISSEVGFKNLSNFNRQFKKVYKTTPRKYREEMDK' A
#
# COMPACT_ATOMS: atom_id res chain seq x y z
N MET A 1 14.40 -12.60 -6.63
CA MET A 1 14.21 -13.97 -6.28
C MET A 1 13.26 -14.64 -7.22
N ASN A 2 13.70 -15.71 -7.78
CA ASN A 2 12.87 -16.40 -8.74
C ASN A 2 11.89 -17.35 -8.11
N PHE A 3 12.23 -17.86 -6.96
CA PHE A 3 11.43 -18.93 -6.39
C PHE A 3 10.01 -18.47 -6.04
N PHE A 4 9.84 -17.24 -5.59
CA PHE A 4 8.51 -16.86 -5.18
C PHE A 4 7.57 -16.68 -6.37
N LYS A 5 8.11 -16.36 -7.53
CA LYS A 5 7.28 -16.31 -8.73
C LYS A 5 6.71 -17.68 -9.07
N LYS A 6 7.53 -18.69 -8.90
CA LYS A 6 7.11 -20.04 -9.22
C LYS A 6 6.18 -20.62 -8.17
N ASN A 7 6.45 -20.30 -6.93
CA ASN A 7 5.74 -20.96 -5.84
C ASN A 7 4.46 -20.27 -5.43
N LEU A 8 4.41 -18.95 -5.61
CA LEU A 8 3.24 -18.20 -5.17
C LEU A 8 2.27 -17.91 -6.30
N GLY A 9 2.73 -18.00 -7.54
CA GLY A 9 1.86 -17.78 -8.66
C GLY A 9 1.42 -16.35 -8.85
N VAL A 10 2.09 -15.38 -8.20
CA VAL A 10 1.74 -13.98 -8.37
C VAL A 10 2.70 -13.33 -9.35
N SER A 11 2.22 -12.32 -10.05
CA SER A 11 3.05 -11.59 -10.99
C SER A 11 3.98 -10.65 -10.24
N CYS A 12 5.03 -10.19 -10.94
CA CYS A 12 5.93 -9.20 -10.38
C CYS A 12 5.18 -7.92 -10.00
N MET A 13 4.20 -7.54 -10.81
CA MET A 13 3.43 -6.33 -10.53
C MET A 13 2.63 -6.47 -9.26
N GLU A 14 2.01 -7.63 -9.05
CA GLU A 14 1.24 -7.84 -7.83
C GLU A 14 2.14 -7.82 -6.60
N TYR A 15 3.29 -8.44 -6.70
CA TYR A 15 4.23 -8.40 -5.60
C TYR A 15 4.66 -6.97 -5.28
N LEU A 16 4.95 -6.20 -6.32
CA LEU A 16 5.38 -4.82 -6.14
C LEU A 16 4.29 -3.97 -5.49
N ILE A 17 3.06 -4.17 -5.91
CA ILE A 17 1.94 -3.44 -5.33
C ILE A 17 1.80 -3.76 -3.84
N HIS A 18 1.89 -5.04 -3.48
CA HIS A 18 1.82 -5.43 -2.08
C HIS A 18 2.95 -4.83 -1.27
N TYR A 19 4.14 -4.81 -1.83
CA TYR A 19 5.29 -4.22 -1.17
C TYR A 19 5.07 -2.73 -0.91
N ARG A 20 4.58 -2.04 -1.93
CA ARG A 20 4.32 -0.61 -1.81
C ARG A 20 3.23 -0.31 -0.78
N LEU A 21 2.18 -1.11 -0.78
CA LEU A 21 1.10 -0.92 0.20
C LEU A 21 1.58 -1.20 1.61
N ARG A 22 2.45 -2.17 1.77
CA ARG A 22 3.02 -2.46 3.08
C ARG A 22 3.83 -1.29 3.61
N LYS A 23 4.64 -0.69 2.75
CA LYS A 23 5.38 0.51 3.15
C LYS A 23 4.42 1.64 3.50
N ALA A 24 3.32 1.72 2.76
CA ALA A 24 2.34 2.76 3.04
C ALA A 24 1.72 2.60 4.42
N THR A 25 1.44 1.37 4.85
CA THR A 25 0.88 1.18 6.19
C THR A 25 1.85 1.63 7.25
N GLU A 26 3.14 1.41 7.04
CA GLU A 26 4.13 1.89 7.99
C GLU A 26 4.13 3.40 8.08
N LEU A 27 4.06 4.07 6.94
CA LEU A 27 4.01 5.53 6.94
C LEU A 27 2.71 6.05 7.53
N LEU A 28 1.61 5.36 7.31
CA LEU A 28 0.34 5.75 7.91
C LEU A 28 0.40 5.70 9.43
N GLN A 29 1.11 4.72 9.96
CA GLN A 29 1.20 4.54 11.41
C GLN A 29 2.27 5.41 12.06
N HIS A 30 3.38 5.63 11.38
CA HIS A 30 4.57 6.18 12.02
C HIS A 30 4.99 7.53 11.47
N SER A 31 4.20 8.15 10.63
CA SER A 31 4.55 9.46 10.11
C SER A 31 3.31 10.33 10.05
N THR A 32 3.54 11.64 9.85
CA THR A 32 2.44 12.59 9.71
C THR A 32 2.19 12.98 8.26
N LEU A 33 2.79 12.25 7.33
CA LEU A 33 2.60 12.52 5.92
C LEU A 33 1.13 12.38 5.53
N SER A 34 0.69 13.23 4.61
CA SER A 34 -0.67 13.12 4.11
C SER A 34 -0.82 11.85 3.26
N ILE A 35 -2.06 11.47 3.02
CA ILE A 35 -2.32 10.29 2.19
C ILE A 35 -1.73 10.48 0.81
N LEU A 36 -1.86 11.69 0.25
CA LEU A 36 -1.29 11.98 -1.06
C LEU A 36 0.23 11.85 -1.04
N GLU A 37 0.87 12.37 -0.02
CA GLU A 37 2.32 12.28 0.10
C GLU A 37 2.77 10.83 0.21
N ILE A 38 2.03 10.03 0.99
CA ILE A 38 2.38 8.63 1.14
C ILE A 38 2.24 7.89 -0.18
N SER A 39 1.16 8.15 -0.93
CA SER A 39 0.97 7.46 -2.19
C SER A 39 2.13 7.74 -3.15
N SER A 40 2.60 8.99 -3.18
CA SER A 40 3.73 9.35 -4.01
C SER A 40 5.02 8.72 -3.51
N GLU A 41 5.21 8.72 -2.21
CA GLU A 41 6.43 8.23 -1.61
C GLU A 41 6.63 6.74 -1.88
N VAL A 42 5.54 5.97 -1.86
CA VAL A 42 5.66 4.53 -2.07
C VAL A 42 5.57 4.15 -3.54
N GLY A 43 5.41 5.11 -4.44
CA GLY A 43 5.56 4.86 -5.86
C GLY A 43 4.29 4.75 -6.67
N PHE A 44 3.16 5.16 -6.15
CA PHE A 44 1.93 5.18 -6.94
C PHE A 44 1.85 6.48 -7.73
N LYS A 45 1.35 6.38 -8.96
CA LYS A 45 1.32 7.53 -9.84
C LYS A 45 0.23 8.52 -9.49
N ASN A 46 -0.88 8.04 -8.97
CA ASN A 46 -1.94 8.93 -8.56
C ASN A 46 -2.65 8.38 -7.34
N LEU A 47 -3.34 9.28 -6.67
CA LEU A 47 -4.01 8.95 -5.42
C LEU A 47 -5.16 7.99 -5.62
N SER A 48 -5.89 8.13 -6.71
CA SER A 48 -7.03 7.25 -6.97
C SER A 48 -6.60 5.79 -7.08
N ASN A 49 -5.51 5.55 -7.78
CA ASN A 49 -5.00 4.20 -7.92
C ASN A 49 -4.52 3.66 -6.58
N PHE A 50 -3.84 4.49 -5.81
CA PHE A 50 -3.38 4.10 -4.49
C PHE A 50 -4.56 3.69 -3.60
N ASN A 51 -5.59 4.52 -3.56
CA ASN A 51 -6.76 4.23 -2.73
C ASN A 51 -7.42 2.93 -3.15
N ARG A 52 -7.56 2.72 -4.44
CA ARG A 52 -8.21 1.52 -4.95
C ARG A 52 -7.44 0.26 -4.59
N GLN A 53 -6.12 0.29 -4.81
CA GLN A 53 -5.30 -0.87 -4.51
C GLN A 53 -5.24 -1.13 -3.01
N PHE A 54 -5.16 -0.08 -2.22
CA PHE A 54 -5.13 -0.23 -0.77
C PHE A 54 -6.41 -0.88 -0.27
N LYS A 55 -7.56 -0.39 -0.74
CA LYS A 55 -8.83 -0.95 -0.32
C LYS A 55 -8.98 -2.40 -0.77
N LYS A 56 -8.46 -2.72 -1.94
CA LYS A 56 -8.52 -4.09 -2.44
C LYS A 56 -7.78 -5.06 -1.53
N VAL A 57 -6.63 -4.65 -1.02
CA VAL A 57 -5.79 -5.53 -0.21
C VAL A 57 -6.20 -5.51 1.26
N TYR A 58 -6.45 -4.34 1.81
CA TYR A 58 -6.70 -4.19 3.24
C TYR A 58 -8.17 -4.03 3.60
N LYS A 59 -9.04 -3.97 2.60
CA LYS A 59 -10.49 -3.88 2.79
C LYS A 59 -10.94 -2.59 3.45
N THR A 60 -10.08 -1.58 3.45
CA THR A 60 -10.41 -0.27 4.01
C THR A 60 -9.58 0.79 3.28
N THR A 61 -9.99 2.04 3.40
CA THR A 61 -9.21 3.12 2.77
C THR A 61 -8.00 3.47 3.62
N PRO A 62 -6.97 4.07 3.01
CA PRO A 62 -5.81 4.49 3.79
C PRO A 62 -6.17 5.47 4.90
N ARG A 63 -7.09 6.37 4.63
CA ARG A 63 -7.50 7.34 5.64
C ARG A 63 -8.15 6.66 6.83
N LYS A 64 -9.06 5.74 6.56
CA LYS A 64 -9.74 5.02 7.63
C LYS A 64 -8.78 4.14 8.40
N TYR A 65 -7.85 3.53 7.69
CA TYR A 65 -6.82 2.73 8.32
C TYR A 65 -6.03 3.55 9.33
N ARG A 66 -5.63 4.77 8.94
CA ARG A 66 -4.89 5.65 9.83
C ARG A 66 -5.71 6.05 11.04
N GLU A 67 -6.98 6.38 10.82
CA GLU A 67 -7.85 6.78 11.91
C GLU A 67 -7.98 5.68 12.95
N GLU A 68 -8.10 4.45 12.50
CA GLU A 68 -8.21 3.32 13.41
C GLU A 68 -6.91 3.07 14.16
N MET A 69 -5.79 3.29 13.50
CA MET A 69 -4.49 3.10 14.14
C MET A 69 -4.17 4.18 15.16
N ASP A 70 -4.77 5.35 15.00
CA ASP A 70 -4.51 6.48 15.90
C ASP A 70 -5.20 6.34 17.25
N LYS A 71 -6.03 5.36 17.40
CA LYS A 71 -6.68 5.13 18.69
C LYS A 71 -5.78 4.32 19.60
#